data_22a160517eea63db17ff0ecaf1f37a8f
#
_entry.id   22a160517eea63db17ff0ecaf1f37a8f
#
_cell.length_a   1.000
_cell.length_b   1.000
_cell.length_c   1.000
_cell.angle_alpha   90.00
_cell.angle_beta   90.00
_cell.angle_gamma   90.00
#
_symmetry.space_group_name_H-M   'P 1'
#
loop_
_entity.id
_entity.type
_entity.pdbx_description
1 polymer ?
#
loop_
_entity_poly.entity_id
_entity_poly.type
_entity_poly.pdbx_seq_one_letter_code
_entity_poly.pdbx_strand_id
1 'polypeptide(L)'
;MAERFFHTLERAGPTERSRMDYTNKIFNMDCLSGMSMYPDKSIDLILCDLPYGITGCRWDSLLPFDELWKQYLRIIKDNGAIVLTSCQPFTTKLISSQPKLFRYCWYWYKNMVTGFANAKKQPLRCVEEVCVFYKHPPTYNPQGIIVLDKPVKRRGKSVPTHGDSVYRIDGSLAHDTETCVVHYPRQVLEIKCERGLHPTQKPVALFEYIIRTYTNPGEIVLDSCMGSGTTAVACINSGRNYTGFEWDKQHFQTAVERVKSLLPTP
;
A
#
# COMPACT_ATOMS: atom_id res chain seq x y z
N MET A 1 -14.66 1.96 -30.06
CA MET A 1 -14.75 0.54 -29.62
C MET A 1 -14.67 0.36 -28.12
N ALA A 2 -13.85 1.12 -27.40
CA ALA A 2 -13.77 1.07 -25.93
C ALA A 2 -15.09 1.43 -25.22
N GLU A 3 -15.76 2.53 -25.59
CA GLU A 3 -17.00 2.96 -24.93
C GLU A 3 -18.16 1.94 -25.04
N ARG A 4 -18.28 1.21 -26.13
CA ARG A 4 -19.29 0.14 -26.26
C ARG A 4 -18.99 -1.06 -25.38
N PHE A 5 -17.73 -1.34 -25.12
CA PHE A 5 -17.31 -2.43 -24.23
C PHE A 5 -17.67 -2.11 -22.78
N PHE A 6 -17.54 -0.85 -22.37
CA PHE A 6 -17.82 -0.39 -20.99
C PHE A 6 -19.32 -0.45 -20.64
N HIS A 7 -20.20 -0.02 -21.52
CA HIS A 7 -21.67 -0.10 -21.28
C HIS A 7 -22.20 -1.53 -21.14
N THR A 8 -21.51 -2.50 -21.72
CA THR A 8 -21.87 -3.93 -21.60
C THR A 8 -21.40 -4.49 -20.24
N LEU A 9 -20.30 -4.01 -19.69
CA LEU A 9 -19.73 -4.51 -18.44
C LEU A 9 -20.39 -3.93 -17.17
N GLU A 10 -20.95 -2.74 -17.22
CA GLU A 10 -21.71 -2.17 -16.08
C GLU A 10 -22.95 -3.00 -15.71
N ARG A 11 -23.46 -3.81 -16.65
CA ARG A 11 -24.58 -4.76 -16.45
C ARG A 11 -24.13 -6.20 -16.26
N ALA A 12 -22.81 -6.43 -16.23
CA ALA A 12 -22.25 -7.77 -16.13
C ALA A 12 -22.63 -8.44 -14.80
N GLY A 13 -23.23 -9.60 -14.87
CA GLY A 13 -23.52 -10.44 -13.71
C GLY A 13 -22.25 -11.02 -13.08
N PRO A 14 -22.34 -11.61 -11.87
CA PRO A 14 -21.18 -12.18 -11.16
C PRO A 14 -20.33 -13.15 -12.00
N THR A 15 -20.93 -13.89 -12.91
CA THR A 15 -20.28 -14.85 -13.80
C THR A 15 -19.46 -14.21 -14.93
N GLU A 16 -19.80 -12.98 -15.36
CA GLU A 16 -19.05 -12.26 -16.40
C GLU A 16 -17.84 -11.54 -15.82
N ARG A 17 -17.93 -11.05 -14.57
CA ARG A 17 -16.80 -10.46 -13.84
C ARG A 17 -15.65 -11.44 -13.64
N SER A 18 -15.94 -12.73 -13.48
CA SER A 18 -14.93 -13.78 -13.31
C SER A 18 -14.12 -14.09 -14.59
N ARG A 19 -14.53 -13.55 -15.74
CA ARG A 19 -13.86 -13.78 -17.04
C ARG A 19 -12.92 -12.66 -17.45
N MET A 20 -12.89 -11.52 -16.73
CA MET A 20 -12.01 -10.43 -17.05
C MET A 20 -10.57 -10.79 -16.64
N ASP A 21 -9.68 -10.85 -17.64
CA ASP A 21 -8.26 -10.94 -17.37
C ASP A 21 -7.72 -9.54 -17.03
N TYR A 22 -7.46 -9.28 -15.74
CA TYR A 22 -6.93 -8.03 -15.21
C TYR A 22 -5.48 -8.17 -14.74
N THR A 23 -4.92 -9.38 -14.78
CA THR A 23 -3.57 -9.67 -14.30
C THR A 23 -2.51 -9.01 -15.17
N ASN A 24 -1.59 -8.29 -14.53
CA ASN A 24 -0.50 -7.56 -15.17
C ASN A 24 -0.98 -6.52 -16.23
N LYS A 25 -2.08 -5.83 -15.88
CA LYS A 25 -2.66 -4.79 -16.76
C LYS A 25 -2.86 -3.48 -16.02
N ILE A 26 -2.67 -2.40 -16.77
CA ILE A 26 -3.01 -1.03 -16.36
C ILE A 26 -4.13 -0.56 -17.29
N PHE A 27 -5.15 0.08 -16.75
CA PHE A 27 -6.31 0.55 -17.49
C PHE A 27 -6.38 2.08 -17.43
N ASN A 28 -6.57 2.73 -18.60
CA ASN A 28 -6.80 4.17 -18.65
C ASN A 28 -8.29 4.47 -18.43
N MET A 29 -8.69 4.59 -17.18
CA MET A 29 -10.07 4.84 -16.80
C MET A 29 -10.19 5.28 -15.32
N ASP A 30 -11.39 5.71 -14.94
CA ASP A 30 -11.75 5.97 -13.54
C ASP A 30 -11.64 4.70 -12.70
N CYS A 31 -11.01 4.82 -11.52
CA CYS A 31 -10.72 3.68 -10.68
C CYS A 31 -11.96 3.08 -10.03
N LEU A 32 -12.97 3.89 -9.67
CA LEU A 32 -14.20 3.39 -9.04
C LEU A 32 -15.01 2.55 -10.04
N SER A 33 -15.14 3.06 -11.27
CA SER A 33 -15.75 2.32 -12.38
C SER A 33 -14.97 1.05 -12.69
N GLY A 34 -13.64 1.15 -12.75
CA GLY A 34 -12.75 0.00 -13.03
C GLY A 34 -12.84 -1.08 -11.96
N MET A 35 -12.74 -0.72 -10.69
CA MET A 35 -12.87 -1.67 -9.59
C MET A 35 -14.21 -2.38 -9.55
N SER A 36 -15.30 -1.74 -10.02
CA SER A 36 -16.63 -2.36 -10.07
C SER A 36 -16.67 -3.63 -10.93
N MET A 37 -15.73 -3.77 -11.88
CA MET A 37 -15.62 -4.91 -12.78
C MET A 37 -14.87 -6.11 -12.16
N TYR A 38 -14.16 -5.90 -11.05
CA TYR A 38 -13.39 -6.97 -10.42
C TYR A 38 -14.28 -7.89 -9.58
N PRO A 39 -13.97 -9.20 -9.54
CA PRO A 39 -14.64 -10.12 -8.63
C PRO A 39 -14.45 -9.72 -7.18
N ASP A 40 -15.37 -10.10 -6.31
CA ASP A 40 -15.22 -9.99 -4.87
C ASP A 40 -14.03 -10.83 -4.41
N LYS A 41 -13.29 -10.34 -3.41
CA LYS A 41 -12.17 -11.05 -2.79
C LYS A 41 -11.13 -11.59 -3.79
N SER A 42 -10.79 -10.78 -4.79
CA SER A 42 -9.86 -11.15 -5.88
C SER A 42 -8.47 -10.55 -5.73
N ILE A 43 -8.27 -9.58 -4.85
CA ILE A 43 -7.04 -8.81 -4.67
C ILE A 43 -6.38 -9.19 -3.34
N ASP A 44 -5.06 -9.43 -3.35
CA ASP A 44 -4.28 -9.79 -2.16
C ASP A 44 -3.80 -8.57 -1.38
N LEU A 45 -3.40 -7.51 -2.09
CA LEU A 45 -2.96 -6.24 -1.51
C LEU A 45 -3.51 -5.07 -2.34
N ILE A 46 -4.04 -4.07 -1.68
CA ILE A 46 -4.24 -2.75 -2.28
C ILE A 46 -3.11 -1.86 -1.77
N LEU A 47 -2.27 -1.36 -2.69
CA LEU A 47 -1.19 -0.43 -2.40
C LEU A 47 -1.33 0.77 -3.33
N CYS A 48 -1.63 1.93 -2.76
CA CYS A 48 -1.96 3.11 -3.56
C CYS A 48 -1.43 4.41 -2.94
N ASP A 49 -0.99 5.30 -3.81
CA ASP A 49 -0.72 6.71 -3.53
C ASP A 49 -1.93 7.53 -3.99
N LEU A 50 -2.91 7.69 -3.11
CA LEU A 50 -4.14 8.43 -3.43
C LEU A 50 -3.84 9.91 -3.69
N PRO A 51 -4.64 10.62 -4.49
CA PRO A 51 -4.57 12.08 -4.57
C PRO A 51 -4.96 12.70 -3.20
N TYR A 52 -4.12 13.62 -2.70
CA TYR A 52 -4.30 14.22 -1.38
C TYR A 52 -5.14 15.50 -1.38
N GLY A 53 -5.41 16.07 -2.57
CA GLY A 53 -6.12 17.34 -2.72
C GLY A 53 -5.35 18.55 -2.14
N ILE A 54 -4.02 18.51 -2.18
CA ILE A 54 -3.15 19.56 -1.61
C ILE A 54 -2.34 20.32 -2.66
N THR A 55 -2.43 19.93 -3.91
CA THR A 55 -1.76 20.60 -5.05
C THR A 55 -2.80 21.25 -5.97
N GLY A 56 -2.34 22.18 -6.83
CA GLY A 56 -3.19 22.80 -7.85
C GLY A 56 -3.36 21.96 -9.12
N CYS A 57 -2.91 20.71 -9.12
CA CYS A 57 -2.99 19.83 -10.28
C CYS A 57 -4.39 19.23 -10.44
N ARG A 58 -4.89 19.14 -11.68
CA ARG A 58 -6.23 18.59 -11.97
C ARG A 58 -6.42 17.14 -11.52
N TRP A 59 -5.34 16.35 -11.51
CA TRP A 59 -5.36 14.96 -11.08
C TRP A 59 -5.35 14.80 -9.55
N ASP A 60 -5.03 15.86 -8.78
CA ASP A 60 -4.98 15.81 -7.31
C ASP A 60 -6.36 16.17 -6.71
N SER A 61 -7.41 15.53 -7.16
CA SER A 61 -8.76 15.66 -6.61
C SER A 61 -9.06 14.50 -5.68
N LEU A 62 -9.60 14.81 -4.49
CA LEU A 62 -9.96 13.81 -3.50
C LEU A 62 -10.99 12.83 -4.06
N LEU A 63 -10.71 11.55 -3.92
CA LEU A 63 -11.69 10.50 -4.20
C LEU A 63 -12.74 10.45 -3.09
N PRO A 64 -14.02 10.16 -3.42
CA PRO A 64 -15.08 9.99 -2.43
C PRO A 64 -14.80 8.73 -1.61
N PHE A 65 -14.51 8.92 -0.32
CA PHE A 65 -14.08 7.82 0.55
C PHE A 65 -15.13 6.71 0.69
N ASP A 66 -16.42 7.04 0.73
CA ASP A 66 -17.48 6.05 0.91
C ASP A 66 -17.49 5.03 -0.25
N GLU A 67 -17.43 5.54 -1.50
CA GLU A 67 -17.40 4.71 -2.70
C GLU A 67 -16.07 3.95 -2.78
N LEU A 68 -14.95 4.61 -2.45
CA LEU A 68 -13.62 4.00 -2.45
C LEU A 68 -13.56 2.82 -1.48
N TRP A 69 -13.95 3.03 -0.22
CA TRP A 69 -13.97 1.96 0.78
C TRP A 69 -14.94 0.84 0.43
N LYS A 70 -16.10 1.17 -0.16
CA LYS A 70 -17.05 0.15 -0.64
C LYS A 70 -16.41 -0.79 -1.64
N GLN A 71 -15.66 -0.27 -2.61
CA GLN A 71 -14.95 -1.08 -3.60
C GLN A 71 -13.76 -1.82 -2.98
N TYR A 72 -12.91 -1.15 -2.23
CA TYR A 72 -11.76 -1.76 -1.60
C TYR A 72 -12.16 -2.96 -0.72
N LEU A 73 -13.16 -2.81 0.13
CA LEU A 73 -13.63 -3.85 1.04
C LEU A 73 -14.32 -5.01 0.35
N ARG A 74 -14.86 -4.79 -0.83
CA ARG A 74 -15.46 -5.83 -1.65
C ARG A 74 -14.42 -6.70 -2.34
N ILE A 75 -13.41 -6.05 -2.95
CA ILE A 75 -12.43 -6.75 -3.80
C ILE A 75 -11.24 -7.33 -3.03
N ILE A 76 -10.89 -6.76 -1.86
CA ILE A 76 -9.80 -7.28 -1.05
C ILE A 76 -10.15 -8.64 -0.43
N LYS A 77 -9.22 -9.57 -0.42
CA LYS A 77 -9.36 -10.87 0.27
C LYS A 77 -9.45 -10.69 1.78
N ASP A 78 -10.00 -11.67 2.49
CA ASP A 78 -10.18 -11.59 3.95
C ASP A 78 -8.85 -11.47 4.71
N ASN A 79 -7.78 -12.05 4.18
CA ASN A 79 -6.40 -11.95 4.68
C ASN A 79 -5.54 -10.94 3.90
N GLY A 80 -6.17 -10.04 3.15
CA GLY A 80 -5.47 -8.99 2.42
C GLY A 80 -5.30 -7.72 3.25
N ALA A 81 -4.35 -6.87 2.85
CA ALA A 81 -4.11 -5.57 3.43
C ALA A 81 -4.46 -4.44 2.45
N ILE A 82 -4.87 -3.30 2.99
CA ILE A 82 -5.00 -2.04 2.25
C ILE A 82 -3.97 -1.10 2.82
N VAL A 83 -3.02 -0.67 1.99
CA VAL A 83 -1.88 0.15 2.39
C VAL A 83 -1.86 1.41 1.54
N LEU A 84 -2.01 2.56 2.18
CA LEU A 84 -2.20 3.83 1.51
C LEU A 84 -1.14 4.82 1.98
N THR A 85 -0.40 5.40 1.05
CA THR A 85 0.52 6.50 1.38
C THR A 85 -0.27 7.76 1.68
N SER A 86 0.25 8.59 2.56
CA SER A 86 -0.42 9.81 3.00
C SER A 86 0.55 10.82 3.59
N CYS A 87 0.11 12.06 3.73
CA CYS A 87 0.77 13.09 4.54
C CYS A 87 -0.30 13.98 5.20
N GLN A 88 0.06 14.60 6.33
CA GLN A 88 -0.87 15.53 7.01
C GLN A 88 -1.20 16.76 6.16
N PRO A 89 -2.45 17.25 6.17
CA PRO A 89 -3.61 16.82 7.00
C PRO A 89 -4.45 15.69 6.38
N PHE A 90 -4.08 15.20 5.17
CA PHE A 90 -4.82 14.12 4.50
C PHE A 90 -4.84 12.83 5.31
N THR A 91 -3.73 12.47 5.99
CA THR A 91 -3.63 11.28 6.85
C THR A 91 -4.75 11.23 7.90
N THR A 92 -5.02 12.36 8.57
CA THR A 92 -6.10 12.43 9.57
C THR A 92 -7.46 12.15 8.93
N LYS A 93 -7.75 12.73 7.76
CA LYS A 93 -9.01 12.49 7.02
C LYS A 93 -9.14 11.02 6.61
N LEU A 94 -8.05 10.45 6.07
CA LEU A 94 -8.00 9.05 5.62
C LEU A 94 -8.27 8.09 6.79
N ILE A 95 -7.58 8.24 7.91
CA ILE A 95 -7.77 7.37 9.09
C ILE A 95 -9.18 7.53 9.65
N SER A 96 -9.69 8.78 9.73
CA SER A 96 -11.04 9.06 10.24
C SER A 96 -12.14 8.51 9.33
N SER A 97 -11.88 8.33 8.04
CA SER A 97 -12.86 7.73 7.11
C SER A 97 -13.08 6.23 7.34
N GLN A 98 -12.09 5.52 7.95
CA GLN A 98 -12.20 4.09 8.24
C GLN A 98 -11.45 3.67 9.52
N PRO A 99 -11.82 4.22 10.68
CA PRO A 99 -11.07 4.01 11.94
C PRO A 99 -11.13 2.57 12.45
N LYS A 100 -12.18 1.82 12.11
CA LYS A 100 -12.33 0.42 12.56
C LYS A 100 -11.33 -0.53 11.91
N LEU A 101 -10.84 -0.22 10.72
CA LEU A 101 -9.88 -1.04 9.98
C LEU A 101 -8.45 -0.54 10.09
N PHE A 102 -8.24 0.71 10.48
CA PHE A 102 -6.91 1.27 10.70
C PHE A 102 -6.18 0.48 11.80
N ARG A 103 -4.89 0.19 11.55
CA ARG A 103 -4.05 -0.57 12.48
C ARG A 103 -2.83 0.20 12.93
N TYR A 104 -2.00 0.64 11.98
CA TYR A 104 -0.77 1.39 12.26
C TYR A 104 -0.28 2.08 10.98
N CYS A 105 0.75 2.94 11.15
CA CYS A 105 1.50 3.52 10.05
C CYS A 105 2.92 3.00 10.04
N TRP A 106 3.46 2.79 8.86
CA TRP A 106 4.88 2.94 8.62
C TRP A 106 5.16 4.41 8.37
N TYR A 107 6.38 4.85 8.65
CA TYR A 107 6.84 6.22 8.43
C TYR A 107 7.99 6.18 7.43
N TRP A 108 7.75 6.67 6.24
CA TRP A 108 8.81 6.81 5.25
C TRP A 108 9.60 8.09 5.54
N TYR A 109 10.86 7.92 6.02
CA TYR A 109 11.81 9.00 6.22
C TYR A 109 12.55 9.26 4.90
N LYS A 110 12.42 10.50 4.39
CA LYS A 110 12.97 10.93 3.10
C LYS A 110 14.33 11.59 3.27
N ASN A 111 15.25 11.30 2.37
CA ASN A 111 16.53 12.03 2.28
C ASN A 111 16.38 13.47 1.74
N MET A 112 15.19 13.86 1.34
CA MET A 112 14.85 15.17 0.81
C MET A 112 13.67 15.76 1.55
N VAL A 113 13.81 17.01 1.95
CA VAL A 113 12.75 17.75 2.64
C VAL A 113 11.86 18.51 1.66
N THR A 114 10.62 18.75 2.05
CA THR A 114 9.63 19.54 1.29
C THR A 114 8.99 20.59 2.15
N GLY A 115 8.28 21.56 1.54
CA GLY A 115 7.56 22.60 2.25
C GLY A 115 8.34 23.90 2.43
N PHE A 116 9.36 24.17 1.61
CA PHE A 116 10.21 25.35 1.69
C PHE A 116 9.45 26.69 1.67
N ALA A 117 8.33 26.77 0.96
CA ALA A 117 7.50 27.98 0.94
C ALA A 117 7.01 28.41 2.35
N ASN A 118 6.92 27.46 3.27
CA ASN A 118 6.49 27.68 4.64
C ASN A 118 7.61 27.53 5.68
N ALA A 119 8.87 27.48 5.27
CA ALA A 119 10.00 27.19 6.16
C ALA A 119 10.16 28.18 7.33
N LYS A 120 9.65 29.41 7.18
CA LYS A 120 9.66 30.43 8.24
C LYS A 120 8.49 30.30 9.22
N LYS A 121 7.52 29.41 8.97
CA LYS A 121 6.28 29.30 9.74
C LYS A 121 6.08 27.91 10.35
N GLN A 122 6.71 26.88 9.76
CA GLN A 122 6.58 25.49 10.20
C GLN A 122 7.81 24.68 9.80
N PRO A 123 8.07 23.53 10.47
CA PRO A 123 9.16 22.63 10.09
C PRO A 123 9.03 22.11 8.66
N LEU A 124 10.17 21.89 8.00
CA LEU A 124 10.22 21.20 6.72
C LEU A 124 9.81 19.74 6.90
N ARG A 125 9.05 19.22 5.95
CA ARG A 125 8.55 17.84 5.98
C ARG A 125 9.59 16.88 5.41
N CYS A 126 9.99 15.88 6.21
CA CYS A 126 10.90 14.80 5.81
C CYS A 126 10.27 13.40 6.01
N VAL A 127 9.02 13.33 6.45
CA VAL A 127 8.32 12.08 6.72
C VAL A 127 6.99 12.07 5.98
N GLU A 128 6.62 10.91 5.42
CA GLU A 128 5.28 10.59 4.96
C GLU A 128 4.79 9.32 5.65
N GLU A 129 3.49 9.25 5.91
CA GLU A 129 2.86 8.10 6.52
C GLU A 129 2.46 7.08 5.45
N VAL A 130 2.55 5.79 5.79
CA VAL A 130 2.02 4.69 5.00
C VAL A 130 1.04 3.95 5.90
N CYS A 131 -0.24 4.27 5.72
CA CYS A 131 -1.33 3.80 6.58
C CYS A 131 -1.74 2.39 6.22
N VAL A 132 -1.82 1.49 7.23
CA VAL A 132 -2.18 0.09 7.05
C VAL A 132 -3.55 -0.18 7.63
N PHE A 133 -4.43 -0.75 6.81
CA PHE A 133 -5.80 -1.13 7.16
C PHE A 133 -6.03 -2.60 6.84
N TYR A 134 -6.69 -3.32 7.73
CA TYR A 134 -7.15 -4.68 7.47
C TYR A 134 -8.26 -5.11 8.42
N LYS A 135 -9.05 -6.08 7.98
CA LYS A 135 -10.13 -6.68 8.78
C LYS A 135 -9.57 -7.78 9.69
N HIS A 136 -8.83 -8.70 9.12
CA HIS A 136 -8.14 -9.78 9.81
C HIS A 136 -6.63 -9.66 9.57
N PRO A 137 -5.77 -10.20 10.44
CA PRO A 137 -4.33 -10.17 10.23
C PRO A 137 -3.97 -10.68 8.82
N PRO A 138 -3.32 -9.85 7.99
CA PRO A 138 -2.95 -10.23 6.63
C PRO A 138 -1.70 -11.09 6.61
N THR A 139 -1.31 -11.56 5.41
CA THR A 139 0.05 -12.00 5.16
C THR A 139 1.02 -10.95 5.69
N TYR A 140 1.98 -11.38 6.51
CA TYR A 140 3.01 -10.51 7.05
C TYR A 140 4.36 -11.20 7.01
N ASN A 141 5.21 -10.78 6.07
CA ASN A 141 6.57 -11.28 5.88
C ASN A 141 7.54 -10.20 6.39
N PRO A 142 8.03 -10.26 7.62
CA PRO A 142 8.93 -9.25 8.16
C PRO A 142 10.21 -9.20 7.33
N GLN A 143 10.56 -8.01 6.83
CA GLN A 143 11.74 -7.81 6.00
C GLN A 143 12.97 -7.50 6.88
N GLY A 144 14.16 -7.94 6.43
CA GLY A 144 15.43 -7.65 7.13
C GLY A 144 15.68 -8.47 8.39
N ILE A 145 14.92 -9.53 8.63
CA ILE A 145 15.15 -10.45 9.74
C ILE A 145 16.46 -11.23 9.53
N ILE A 146 17.12 -11.55 10.63
CA ILE A 146 18.32 -12.42 10.66
C ILE A 146 17.94 -13.68 11.42
N VAL A 147 18.13 -14.83 10.77
CA VAL A 147 18.01 -16.15 11.42
C VAL A 147 19.36 -16.47 12.05
N LEU A 148 19.34 -16.81 13.31
CA LEU A 148 20.53 -17.15 14.09
C LEU A 148 20.80 -18.65 14.02
N ASP A 149 22.05 -19.04 13.90
CA ASP A 149 22.49 -20.44 13.94
C ASP A 149 22.21 -21.10 15.30
N LYS A 150 22.23 -20.30 16.37
CA LYS A 150 21.93 -20.73 17.72
C LYS A 150 20.88 -19.84 18.36
N PRO A 151 19.86 -20.42 19.02
CA PRO A 151 18.83 -19.65 19.70
C PRO A 151 19.40 -18.76 20.81
N VAL A 152 18.89 -17.54 20.93
CA VAL A 152 19.15 -16.68 22.08
C VAL A 152 18.07 -16.90 23.12
N LYS A 153 18.48 -17.36 24.28
CA LYS A 153 17.61 -17.54 25.46
C LYS A 153 17.59 -16.26 26.26
N ARG A 154 16.40 -15.76 26.55
CA ARG A 154 16.19 -14.64 27.46
C ARG A 154 15.37 -15.13 28.64
N ARG A 155 15.88 -14.96 29.86
CA ARG A 155 15.10 -15.20 31.06
C ARG A 155 13.99 -14.17 31.17
N GLY A 156 12.77 -14.63 31.34
CA GLY A 156 11.64 -13.78 31.66
C GLY A 156 11.88 -13.09 32.99
N LYS A 157 11.76 -11.75 33.02
CA LYS A 157 11.71 -11.03 34.30
C LYS A 157 10.25 -10.97 34.73
N SER A 158 9.96 -11.38 35.95
CA SER A 158 8.64 -11.16 36.54
C SER A 158 8.35 -9.66 36.54
N VAL A 159 7.30 -9.25 35.86
CA VAL A 159 6.80 -7.89 35.97
C VAL A 159 5.97 -7.83 37.24
N PRO A 160 6.25 -6.90 38.17
CA PRO A 160 5.42 -6.76 39.38
C PRO A 160 3.96 -6.51 38.97
N THR A 161 3.05 -7.32 39.51
CA THR A 161 1.61 -7.24 39.25
C THR A 161 0.93 -6.08 39.95
N HIS A 162 1.66 -5.10 40.47
CA HIS A 162 1.11 -3.95 41.16
C HIS A 162 0.91 -2.75 40.21
N GLY A 163 -0.32 -2.40 40.06
CA GLY A 163 -1.07 -1.16 39.82
C GLY A 163 -0.59 -0.17 38.74
N ASP A 164 0.68 0.00 38.48
CA ASP A 164 1.22 1.08 37.67
C ASP A 164 1.98 0.58 36.40
N SER A 165 1.66 -0.62 35.94
CA SER A 165 2.20 -1.08 34.64
C SER A 165 1.50 -0.36 33.49
N VAL A 166 2.26 0.39 32.70
CA VAL A 166 1.80 1.03 31.45
C VAL A 166 1.28 0.00 30.43
N TYR A 167 1.64 -1.26 30.60
CA TYR A 167 1.18 -2.37 29.79
C TYR A 167 0.16 -3.20 30.58
N ARG A 168 -1.06 -3.32 30.06
CA ARG A 168 -2.01 -4.37 30.46
C ARG A 168 -1.47 -5.73 30.01
N ILE A 169 -0.53 -6.28 30.77
CA ILE A 169 -0.11 -7.67 30.61
C ILE A 169 -1.05 -8.45 31.53
N ASP A 170 -2.03 -9.09 30.93
CA ASP A 170 -2.94 -10.00 31.63
C ASP A 170 -2.09 -11.13 32.24
N GLY A 171 -1.88 -11.10 33.53
CA GLY A 171 -1.32 -12.11 34.44
C GLY A 171 -0.34 -13.16 33.90
N SER A 172 0.32 -12.95 32.80
CA SER A 172 1.24 -13.93 32.23
C SER A 172 2.54 -13.93 33.04
N LEU A 173 2.77 -15.03 33.74
CA LEU A 173 4.06 -15.38 34.33
C LEU A 173 5.16 -15.10 33.30
N ALA A 174 6.22 -14.46 33.77
CA ALA A 174 7.42 -14.26 32.94
C ALA A 174 7.93 -15.60 32.43
N HIS A 175 7.72 -15.86 31.16
CA HIS A 175 8.24 -17.06 30.53
C HIS A 175 9.61 -16.78 29.92
N ASP A 176 10.53 -17.73 30.12
CA ASP A 176 11.78 -17.74 29.38
C ASP A 176 11.44 -17.79 27.89
N THR A 177 12.05 -16.92 27.11
CA THR A 177 11.85 -16.89 25.66
C THR A 177 13.11 -17.37 24.96
N GLU A 178 12.90 -18.18 23.94
CA GLU A 178 13.96 -18.64 23.03
C GLU A 178 13.62 -18.14 21.63
N THR A 179 14.55 -17.42 21.00
CA THR A 179 14.35 -16.89 19.66
C THR A 179 15.52 -17.20 18.75
N CYS A 180 15.21 -17.71 17.57
CA CYS A 180 16.17 -17.90 16.47
C CYS A 180 16.15 -16.74 15.47
N VAL A 181 15.30 -15.74 15.68
CA VAL A 181 15.11 -14.63 14.74
C VAL A 181 15.30 -13.31 15.46
N VAL A 182 16.10 -12.43 14.86
CA VAL A 182 16.35 -11.06 15.35
C VAL A 182 16.18 -10.05 14.22
N HIS A 183 16.31 -8.78 14.54
CA HIS A 183 16.17 -7.67 13.59
C HIS A 183 14.78 -7.58 12.94
N TYR A 184 13.72 -7.73 13.75
CA TYR A 184 12.38 -7.38 13.28
C TYR A 184 12.33 -5.92 12.79
N PRO A 185 11.55 -5.63 11.71
CA PRO A 185 11.48 -4.32 11.11
C PRO A 185 10.99 -3.27 12.11
N ARG A 186 11.57 -2.08 12.02
CA ARG A 186 11.12 -0.90 12.75
C ARG A 186 10.13 -0.12 11.91
N GLN A 187 9.29 0.65 12.56
CA GLN A 187 8.21 1.41 11.94
C GLN A 187 8.71 2.52 10.98
N VAL A 188 9.96 2.95 11.10
CA VAL A 188 10.57 3.99 10.24
C VAL A 188 11.38 3.31 9.14
N LEU A 189 11.07 3.67 7.88
CA LEU A 189 11.75 3.20 6.68
C LEU A 189 12.59 4.33 6.08
N GLU A 190 13.90 4.20 6.10
CA GLU A 190 14.83 5.16 5.51
C GLU A 190 15.09 4.77 4.04
N ILE A 191 14.31 5.35 3.14
CA ILE A 191 14.40 5.05 1.70
C ILE A 191 14.56 6.36 0.93
N LYS A 192 15.54 6.40 0.02
CA LYS A 192 15.82 7.58 -0.79
C LYS A 192 14.67 7.88 -1.76
N CYS A 193 14.39 9.17 -1.94
CA CYS A 193 13.44 9.61 -2.97
C CYS A 193 13.96 9.27 -4.37
N GLU A 194 13.08 8.88 -5.25
CA GLU A 194 13.34 8.77 -6.69
C GLU A 194 12.71 9.97 -7.41
N ARG A 195 13.33 10.41 -8.49
CA ARG A 195 12.87 11.52 -9.33
C ARG A 195 12.96 11.14 -10.81
N GLY A 196 12.17 11.79 -11.63
CA GLY A 196 12.36 11.79 -13.08
C GLY A 196 11.10 11.58 -13.91
N LEU A 197 10.18 10.72 -13.52
CA LEU A 197 9.01 10.36 -14.33
C LEU A 197 7.72 11.07 -13.91
N HIS A 198 7.60 11.40 -12.62
CA HIS A 198 6.45 12.10 -12.07
C HIS A 198 6.89 13.01 -10.91
N PRO A 199 6.31 14.23 -10.74
CA PRO A 199 6.72 15.18 -9.70
C PRO A 199 6.62 14.63 -8.27
N THR A 200 5.64 13.76 -8.03
CA THR A 200 5.35 13.15 -6.71
C THR A 200 5.60 11.65 -6.69
N GLN A 201 6.44 11.13 -7.60
CA GLN A 201 6.74 9.70 -7.69
C GLN A 201 7.21 9.14 -6.36
N LYS A 202 6.59 8.04 -5.94
CA LYS A 202 7.08 7.25 -4.80
C LYS A 202 8.26 6.36 -5.24
N PRO A 203 9.24 6.11 -4.36
CA PRO A 203 10.35 5.21 -4.68
C PRO A 203 9.88 3.78 -4.90
N VAL A 204 10.41 3.12 -5.94
CA VAL A 204 10.15 1.71 -6.20
C VAL A 204 10.54 0.86 -4.98
N ALA A 205 11.68 1.15 -4.36
CA ALA A 205 12.16 0.43 -3.19
C ALA A 205 11.18 0.47 -1.99
N LEU A 206 10.45 1.59 -1.80
CA LEU A 206 9.41 1.67 -0.77
C LEU A 206 8.25 0.72 -1.07
N PHE A 207 7.79 0.72 -2.32
CA PHE A 207 6.67 -0.11 -2.73
C PHE A 207 7.05 -1.59 -2.77
N GLU A 208 8.28 -1.94 -3.20
CA GLU A 208 8.79 -3.31 -3.08
C GLU A 208 8.82 -3.81 -1.64
N TYR A 209 9.28 -2.98 -0.70
CA TYR A 209 9.32 -3.33 0.72
C TYR A 209 7.92 -3.66 1.24
N ILE A 210 6.94 -2.81 0.94
CA ILE A 210 5.54 -2.99 1.35
C ILE A 210 4.92 -4.23 0.67
N ILE A 211 5.13 -4.38 -0.64
CA ILE A 211 4.61 -5.53 -1.39
C ILE A 211 5.17 -6.85 -0.83
N ARG A 212 6.48 -6.94 -0.62
CA ARG A 212 7.10 -8.14 -0.03
C ARG A 212 6.60 -8.42 1.38
N THR A 213 6.30 -7.37 2.15
CA THR A 213 5.79 -7.50 3.52
C THR A 213 4.38 -8.10 3.55
N TYR A 214 3.48 -7.65 2.65
CA TYR A 214 2.06 -8.00 2.73
C TYR A 214 1.58 -8.99 1.67
N THR A 215 2.49 -9.52 0.85
CA THR A 215 2.15 -10.51 -0.19
C THR A 215 3.19 -11.60 -0.32
N ASN A 216 2.75 -12.72 -0.91
CA ASN A 216 3.62 -13.80 -1.38
C ASN A 216 3.86 -13.69 -2.90
N PRO A 217 4.92 -14.32 -3.45
CA PRO A 217 5.12 -14.40 -4.90
C PRO A 217 3.89 -14.92 -5.64
N GLY A 218 3.56 -14.30 -6.78
CA GLY A 218 2.40 -14.64 -7.61
C GLY A 218 1.08 -14.01 -7.18
N GLU A 219 0.99 -13.41 -5.98
CA GLU A 219 -0.22 -12.70 -5.53
C GLU A 219 -0.42 -11.36 -6.28
N ILE A 220 -1.65 -10.84 -6.24
CA ILE A 220 -2.07 -9.70 -7.06
C ILE A 220 -2.14 -8.43 -6.20
N VAL A 221 -1.46 -7.40 -6.64
CA VAL A 221 -1.46 -6.06 -6.04
C VAL A 221 -2.27 -5.10 -6.91
N LEU A 222 -3.22 -4.41 -6.31
CA LEU A 222 -3.99 -3.35 -6.96
C LEU A 222 -3.45 -1.98 -6.58
N ASP A 223 -3.29 -1.12 -7.58
CA ASP A 223 -3.11 0.32 -7.40
C ASP A 223 -4.23 1.08 -8.15
N SER A 224 -5.06 1.79 -7.41
CA SER A 224 -6.18 2.53 -7.99
C SER A 224 -5.79 3.88 -8.61
N CYS A 225 -4.53 4.35 -8.38
CA CYS A 225 -3.99 5.61 -8.89
C CYS A 225 -2.54 5.37 -9.35
N MET A 226 -2.37 4.59 -10.42
CA MET A 226 -1.10 4.00 -10.84
C MET A 226 0.01 5.02 -11.14
N GLY A 227 -0.34 6.25 -11.52
CA GLY A 227 0.60 7.32 -11.85
C GLY A 227 1.61 6.89 -12.92
N SER A 228 2.90 6.97 -12.59
CA SER A 228 4.00 6.53 -13.47
C SER A 228 4.31 5.03 -13.39
N GLY A 229 3.47 4.21 -12.77
CA GLY A 229 3.61 2.75 -12.74
C GLY A 229 4.56 2.21 -11.66
N THR A 230 4.82 2.95 -10.60
CA THR A 230 5.74 2.52 -9.53
C THR A 230 5.32 1.17 -8.93
N THR A 231 4.03 0.98 -8.65
CA THR A 231 3.48 -0.27 -8.12
C THR A 231 3.71 -1.44 -9.07
N ALA A 232 3.48 -1.24 -10.37
CA ALA A 232 3.69 -2.29 -11.37
C ALA A 232 5.16 -2.70 -11.46
N VAL A 233 6.08 -1.73 -11.47
CA VAL A 233 7.53 -1.99 -11.45
C VAL A 233 7.93 -2.76 -10.19
N ALA A 234 7.46 -2.35 -9.02
CA ALA A 234 7.75 -3.00 -7.75
C ALA A 234 7.21 -4.45 -7.71
N CYS A 235 6.05 -4.70 -8.31
CA CYS A 235 5.48 -6.05 -8.45
C CYS A 235 6.36 -6.93 -9.34
N ILE A 236 6.77 -6.44 -10.53
CA ILE A 236 7.66 -7.17 -11.45
C ILE A 236 8.96 -7.54 -10.73
N ASN A 237 9.63 -6.58 -10.09
CA ASN A 237 10.89 -6.81 -9.37
C ASN A 237 10.76 -7.81 -8.22
N SER A 238 9.57 -7.94 -7.65
CA SER A 238 9.32 -8.80 -6.50
C SER A 238 8.63 -10.13 -6.85
N GLY A 239 8.34 -10.39 -8.12
CA GLY A 239 7.65 -11.60 -8.59
C GLY A 239 6.17 -11.66 -8.19
N ARG A 240 5.50 -10.50 -8.10
CA ARG A 240 4.07 -10.36 -7.86
C ARG A 240 3.37 -9.92 -9.13
N ASN A 241 2.09 -10.21 -9.21
CA ASN A 241 1.24 -9.66 -10.24
C ASN A 241 0.71 -8.29 -9.83
N TYR A 242 0.43 -7.44 -10.82
CA TYR A 242 -0.16 -6.13 -10.59
C TYR A 242 -1.44 -5.95 -11.40
N THR A 243 -2.24 -5.01 -10.98
CA THR A 243 -3.34 -4.46 -11.75
C THR A 243 -3.61 -3.04 -11.28
N GLY A 244 -4.17 -2.19 -12.12
CA GLY A 244 -4.48 -0.85 -11.65
C GLY A 244 -5.04 0.09 -12.70
N PHE A 245 -5.32 1.30 -12.23
CA PHE A 245 -6.01 2.32 -12.99
C PHE A 245 -5.20 3.61 -12.99
N GLU A 246 -5.23 4.31 -14.14
CA GLU A 246 -4.72 5.66 -14.25
C GLU A 246 -5.68 6.47 -15.13
N TRP A 247 -6.21 7.54 -14.58
CA TRP A 247 -7.16 8.41 -15.27
C TRP A 247 -6.48 9.28 -16.32
N ASP A 248 -5.31 9.86 -15.95
CA ASP A 248 -4.56 10.73 -16.85
C ASP A 248 -3.90 9.92 -17.95
N LYS A 249 -4.22 10.26 -19.20
CA LYS A 249 -3.72 9.53 -20.38
C LYS A 249 -2.20 9.60 -20.53
N GLN A 250 -1.58 10.71 -20.14
CA GLN A 250 -0.13 10.89 -20.24
C GLN A 250 0.59 10.04 -19.19
N HIS A 251 0.12 10.05 -17.95
CA HIS A 251 0.65 9.20 -16.88
C HIS A 251 0.43 7.72 -17.19
N PHE A 252 -0.73 7.35 -17.71
CA PHE A 252 -1.00 6.00 -18.20
C PHE A 252 0.00 5.54 -19.24
N GLN A 253 0.28 6.36 -20.26
CA GLN A 253 1.27 6.03 -21.28
C GLN A 253 2.67 5.86 -20.69
N THR A 254 3.08 6.77 -19.80
CA THR A 254 4.35 6.68 -19.07
C THR A 254 4.45 5.35 -18.28
N ALA A 255 3.39 4.97 -17.58
CA ALA A 255 3.36 3.71 -16.82
C ALA A 255 3.49 2.48 -17.73
N VAL A 256 2.76 2.46 -18.84
CA VAL A 256 2.80 1.36 -19.82
C VAL A 256 4.18 1.23 -20.46
N GLU A 257 4.79 2.33 -20.87
CA GLU A 257 6.13 2.34 -21.47
C GLU A 257 7.19 1.88 -20.46
N ARG A 258 7.11 2.36 -19.20
CA ARG A 258 8.01 1.94 -18.13
C ARG A 258 7.92 0.45 -17.85
N VAL A 259 6.73 -0.11 -17.80
CA VAL A 259 6.53 -1.55 -17.63
C VAL A 259 7.05 -2.35 -18.82
N LYS A 260 6.76 -1.91 -20.05
CA LYS A 260 7.26 -2.57 -21.26
C LYS A 260 8.78 -2.63 -21.32
N SER A 261 9.48 -1.61 -20.85
CA SER A 261 10.95 -1.58 -20.83
C SER A 261 11.59 -2.60 -19.88
N LEU A 262 10.83 -3.15 -18.94
CA LEU A 262 11.29 -4.16 -17.96
C LEU A 262 11.00 -5.59 -18.41
N LEU A 263 10.11 -5.76 -19.38
CA LEU A 263 9.77 -7.09 -19.89
C LEU A 263 10.77 -7.47 -21.00
N PRO A 264 11.17 -8.74 -21.08
CA PRO A 264 12.03 -9.18 -22.19
C PRO A 264 11.35 -8.88 -23.53
N THR A 265 12.11 -8.34 -24.46
CA THR A 265 11.65 -8.14 -25.84
C THR A 265 11.32 -9.51 -26.42
N PRO A 266 10.16 -9.70 -27.07
CA PRO A 266 9.75 -10.98 -27.66
C PRO A 266 10.72 -11.48 -28.73
#